data_8f04bdc638181957da417b640a6d985e
#
_entry.id   8f04bdc638181957da417b640a6d985e
#
_cell.length_a   1.000
_cell.length_b   1.000
_cell.length_c   1.000
_cell.angle_alpha   90.00
_cell.angle_beta   90.00
_cell.angle_gamma   90.00
#
_symmetry.space_group_name_H-M   'P 1'
#
loop_
_entity.id
_entity.type
_entity.pdbx_description
1 polymer ?
#
loop_
_entity_poly.entity_id
_entity_poly.type
_entity_poly.pdbx_seq_one_letter_code
_entity_poly.pdbx_strand_id
1 'polypeptide(L)'
;MTMKDSKNKRKNIVVKDKEEKPRMRPVIYQTFPRILTNTNDTNRFAGTLEENGSGKLADYTPVLLRSLKAMGVNCIWLTGVIEHATKSDFSAYGIESDNPNVVKGEAGSPYAIRDYYDIDPAIAVNPAERMKEFEDCVRRIHAQDMKVLIDFVPNHTARRYHSDAAPAGIKDFGADDDTTLFFGRNNNYYYITNQQFSPTFDIAAEGTEPYLEFPAKATGNDCFNAFCGVNDWYETVKLNYGHDYGDGSDHFEPVPDTWLKMLHILRFWASKGVDGFRCDMVFMVPLPFWHWAIPQVKQDYPDTLFIGEIYDVGLYRPFLDYGCFDYLYDKVNLYDKLVGIERWNYSAAQLTSAWQTVDGIADRMLNFLENHDEVRYGSVEFAGDPARVIPDLIVSSMMSCGPYMIYYGQELGERASENEGFAGYNNRSTIFDYWSYDPMRRWYNHGKCNTARLNEQEKWLRSVYAKVLTMINERPALREGAFFDLMYANLGQPGFDPHHCFCFLRYTEGEKLLICVNFGNAEAALDIRIPELAFDMAALHEGKVDTRDLLWNHPVTMSLSRMEPSHVTVPPRDALIIPLP
;
A
#
# COMPACT_ATOMS: atom_id res chain seq x y z
N MET A 1 -1.34 69.84 -40.24
CA MET A 1 -2.61 69.37 -40.76
C MET A 1 -2.90 68.03 -40.18
N THR A 2 -3.74 68.05 -39.19
CA THR A 2 -4.58 67.01 -38.48
C THR A 2 -4.03 65.62 -38.28
N MET A 3 -3.64 65.33 -37.01
CA MET A 3 -3.59 64.01 -36.34
C MET A 3 -5.00 63.41 -36.29
N LYS A 4 -5.11 62.09 -36.60
CA LYS A 4 -6.28 61.28 -36.27
C LYS A 4 -5.93 60.28 -35.19
N ASP A 5 -6.60 60.44 -34.05
CA ASP A 5 -6.64 59.52 -32.91
C ASP A 5 -7.14 58.12 -33.31
N SER A 6 -6.35 57.10 -33.04
CA SER A 6 -6.84 55.73 -33.01
C SER A 6 -6.96 55.25 -31.58
N LYS A 7 -8.18 55.24 -31.01
CA LYS A 7 -8.53 54.66 -29.72
C LYS A 7 -8.39 53.13 -29.77
N ASN A 8 -7.34 52.62 -29.13
CA ASN A 8 -7.14 51.21 -28.94
C ASN A 8 -8.06 50.71 -27.80
N LYS A 9 -9.16 50.02 -28.13
CA LYS A 9 -10.01 49.32 -27.17
C LYS A 9 -9.28 48.07 -26.71
N ARG A 10 -8.64 48.13 -25.54
CA ARG A 10 -8.23 46.92 -24.81
C ARG A 10 -9.48 46.16 -24.38
N LYS A 11 -9.73 44.99 -24.99
CA LYS A 11 -10.67 44.00 -24.48
C LYS A 11 -10.06 43.41 -23.23
N ASN A 12 -10.63 43.70 -22.07
CA ASN A 12 -10.36 42.93 -20.83
C ASN A 12 -10.88 41.50 -21.05
N ILE A 13 -9.96 40.57 -21.28
CA ILE A 13 -10.24 39.16 -21.19
C ILE A 13 -10.30 38.86 -19.70
N VAL A 14 -11.51 38.72 -19.17
CA VAL A 14 -11.74 38.13 -17.84
C VAL A 14 -11.37 36.67 -17.99
N VAL A 15 -10.16 36.33 -17.53
CA VAL A 15 -9.79 34.94 -17.28
C VAL A 15 -10.69 34.50 -16.12
N LYS A 16 -11.71 33.69 -16.40
CA LYS A 16 -12.40 32.99 -15.34
C LYS A 16 -11.36 32.08 -14.67
N ASP A 17 -11.02 32.38 -13.41
CA ASP A 17 -10.30 31.45 -12.57
C ASP A 17 -11.05 30.12 -12.64
N LYS A 18 -10.40 29.11 -13.18
CA LYS A 18 -10.86 27.73 -13.01
C LYS A 18 -10.78 27.48 -11.52
N GLU A 19 -11.93 27.30 -10.87
CA GLU A 19 -11.96 26.76 -9.51
C GLU A 19 -11.10 25.50 -9.53
N GLU A 20 -9.93 25.55 -8.91
CA GLU A 20 -9.09 24.37 -8.73
C GLU A 20 -9.89 23.35 -7.92
N LYS A 21 -10.13 22.20 -8.50
CA LYS A 21 -10.78 21.10 -7.77
C LYS A 21 -9.92 20.79 -6.54
N PRO A 22 -10.54 20.63 -5.36
CA PRO A 22 -9.79 20.30 -4.16
C PRO A 22 -8.97 19.04 -4.37
N ARG A 23 -7.71 19.06 -3.92
CA ARG A 23 -6.81 17.90 -4.02
C ARG A 23 -7.40 16.75 -3.21
N MET A 24 -7.73 15.65 -3.89
CA MET A 24 -8.23 14.45 -3.23
C MET A 24 -7.08 13.68 -2.56
N ARG A 25 -7.32 13.18 -1.35
CA ARG A 25 -6.41 12.22 -0.71
C ARG A 25 -6.42 10.92 -1.51
N PRO A 26 -5.27 10.27 -1.73
CA PRO A 26 -5.27 8.91 -2.28
C PRO A 26 -5.98 7.95 -1.31
N VAL A 27 -7.03 7.31 -1.80
CA VAL A 27 -7.68 6.15 -1.16
C VAL A 27 -7.37 4.96 -2.05
N ILE A 28 -6.40 4.17 -1.61
CA ILE A 28 -5.81 3.11 -2.39
C ILE A 28 -6.52 1.79 -2.08
N TYR A 29 -6.97 1.10 -3.12
CA TYR A 29 -7.41 -0.29 -3.01
C TYR A 29 -6.30 -1.18 -3.56
N GLN A 30 -5.57 -1.84 -2.66
CA GLN A 30 -4.56 -2.82 -3.04
C GLN A 30 -5.26 -4.09 -3.50
N THR A 31 -5.11 -4.42 -4.77
CA THR A 31 -5.64 -5.63 -5.37
C THR A 31 -4.52 -6.61 -5.68
N PHE A 32 -4.86 -7.88 -5.76
CA PHE A 32 -4.01 -8.92 -6.30
C PHE A 32 -4.73 -9.56 -7.48
N PRO A 33 -4.44 -9.16 -8.74
CA PRO A 33 -5.22 -9.54 -9.92
C PRO A 33 -5.44 -11.04 -10.03
N ARG A 34 -4.43 -11.84 -9.73
CA ARG A 34 -4.48 -13.31 -9.74
C ARG A 34 -5.57 -13.88 -8.82
N ILE A 35 -5.91 -13.17 -7.73
CA ILE A 35 -6.81 -13.65 -6.68
C ILE A 35 -8.15 -12.92 -6.68
N LEU A 36 -8.17 -11.59 -6.85
CA LEU A 36 -9.35 -10.74 -6.63
C LEU A 36 -10.61 -11.23 -7.36
N THR A 37 -10.47 -11.65 -8.60
CA THR A 37 -11.59 -12.06 -9.47
C THR A 37 -11.63 -13.57 -9.73
N ASN A 38 -10.72 -14.33 -9.12
CA ASN A 38 -10.71 -15.76 -9.26
C ASN A 38 -11.99 -16.38 -8.63
N THR A 39 -12.79 -17.04 -9.44
CA THR A 39 -14.06 -17.68 -9.03
C THR A 39 -13.96 -19.20 -8.85
N ASN A 40 -12.79 -19.77 -9.14
CA ASN A 40 -12.54 -21.19 -8.92
C ASN A 40 -12.45 -21.44 -7.41
N ASP A 41 -13.25 -22.34 -6.88
CA ASP A 41 -13.36 -22.67 -5.45
C ASP A 41 -12.68 -24.01 -5.08
N THR A 42 -11.89 -24.57 -5.99
CA THR A 42 -11.17 -25.83 -5.75
C THR A 42 -10.17 -25.69 -4.61
N ASN A 43 -9.43 -24.59 -4.57
CA ASN A 43 -8.46 -24.24 -3.51
C ASN A 43 -7.63 -25.45 -3.06
N ARG A 44 -7.12 -26.22 -4.03
CA ARG A 44 -6.25 -27.36 -3.75
C ARG A 44 -4.93 -26.86 -3.19
N PHE A 45 -4.48 -27.43 -2.09
CA PHE A 45 -3.14 -27.16 -1.54
C PHE A 45 -2.08 -27.46 -2.60
N ALA A 46 -1.18 -26.50 -2.87
CA ALA A 46 -0.20 -26.56 -3.96
C ALA A 46 -0.82 -26.92 -5.34
N GLY A 47 -2.04 -26.44 -5.59
CA GLY A 47 -2.75 -26.69 -6.85
C GLY A 47 -2.20 -25.80 -7.98
N THR A 48 -2.11 -26.40 -9.17
CA THR A 48 -1.65 -25.71 -10.37
C THR A 48 -2.61 -24.61 -10.84
N LEU A 49 -2.19 -23.81 -11.82
CA LEU A 49 -3.05 -22.81 -12.46
C LEU A 49 -4.33 -23.44 -13.04
N GLU A 50 -4.24 -24.63 -13.64
CA GLU A 50 -5.38 -25.33 -14.20
C GLU A 50 -6.36 -25.83 -13.13
N GLU A 51 -5.84 -26.21 -11.95
CA GLU A 51 -6.66 -26.73 -10.84
C GLU A 51 -7.35 -25.61 -10.08
N ASN A 52 -6.62 -24.56 -9.71
CA ASN A 52 -7.08 -23.49 -8.82
C ASN A 52 -7.53 -22.23 -9.56
N GLY A 53 -7.15 -22.09 -10.82
CA GLY A 53 -7.51 -20.90 -11.62
C GLY A 53 -6.77 -19.63 -11.22
N SER A 54 -7.02 -18.56 -11.96
CA SER A 54 -6.47 -17.23 -11.73
C SER A 54 -7.46 -16.17 -12.18
N GLY A 55 -7.57 -15.08 -11.42
CA GLY A 55 -8.26 -13.87 -11.86
C GLY A 55 -7.53 -13.20 -13.03
N LYS A 56 -8.22 -12.30 -13.73
CA LYS A 56 -7.73 -11.72 -14.99
C LYS A 56 -7.80 -10.20 -15.01
N LEU A 57 -6.84 -9.56 -15.68
CA LEU A 57 -6.87 -8.12 -15.94
C LEU A 57 -8.15 -7.68 -16.68
N ALA A 58 -8.68 -8.53 -17.54
CA ALA A 58 -9.93 -8.28 -18.24
C ALA A 58 -11.15 -8.15 -17.33
N ASP A 59 -11.09 -8.71 -16.12
CA ASP A 59 -12.15 -8.67 -15.12
C ASP A 59 -12.29 -7.32 -14.42
N TYR A 60 -11.29 -6.44 -14.55
CA TYR A 60 -11.39 -5.05 -14.07
C TYR A 60 -12.32 -4.25 -14.99
N THR A 61 -13.57 -4.69 -15.02
CA THR A 61 -14.63 -4.07 -15.82
C THR A 61 -15.09 -2.75 -15.23
N PRO A 62 -15.77 -1.89 -16.01
CA PRO A 62 -16.42 -0.70 -15.46
C PRO A 62 -17.41 -0.98 -14.32
N VAL A 63 -17.96 -2.19 -14.23
CA VAL A 63 -18.85 -2.60 -13.12
C VAL A 63 -18.05 -2.76 -11.83
N LEU A 64 -16.97 -3.54 -11.86
CA LEU A 64 -16.06 -3.71 -10.73
C LEU A 64 -15.50 -2.36 -10.27
N LEU A 65 -14.96 -1.58 -11.19
CA LEU A 65 -14.33 -0.30 -10.90
C LEU A 65 -15.31 0.71 -10.28
N ARG A 66 -16.55 0.80 -10.79
CA ARG A 66 -17.59 1.64 -10.17
C ARG A 66 -18.00 1.17 -8.79
N SER A 67 -18.01 -0.15 -8.52
CA SER A 67 -18.28 -0.70 -7.19
C SER A 67 -17.20 -0.30 -6.17
N LEU A 68 -15.92 -0.24 -6.59
CA LEU A 68 -14.83 0.26 -5.75
C LEU A 68 -14.88 1.79 -5.60
N LYS A 69 -15.11 2.52 -6.68
CA LYS A 69 -15.26 3.98 -6.64
C LYS A 69 -16.40 4.43 -5.72
N ALA A 70 -17.53 3.71 -5.73
CA ALA A 70 -18.66 3.98 -4.83
C ALA A 70 -18.34 3.73 -3.35
N MET A 71 -17.25 3.01 -3.05
CA MET A 71 -16.72 2.84 -1.69
C MET A 71 -15.76 3.97 -1.30
N GLY A 72 -15.48 4.94 -2.17
CA GLY A 72 -14.57 6.05 -1.92
C GLY A 72 -13.15 5.84 -2.47
N VAL A 73 -12.89 4.72 -3.15
CA VAL A 73 -11.59 4.41 -3.77
C VAL A 73 -11.33 5.33 -4.97
N ASN A 74 -10.14 5.88 -5.07
CA ASN A 74 -9.70 6.71 -6.19
C ASN A 74 -8.34 6.29 -6.78
N CYS A 75 -7.75 5.22 -6.23
CA CYS A 75 -6.49 4.67 -6.71
C CYS A 75 -6.51 3.13 -6.60
N ILE A 76 -6.11 2.43 -7.66
CA ILE A 76 -5.99 0.97 -7.69
C ILE A 76 -4.51 0.60 -7.71
N TRP A 77 -4.06 -0.16 -6.73
CA TRP A 77 -2.74 -0.77 -6.77
C TRP A 77 -2.87 -2.21 -7.23
N LEU A 78 -2.30 -2.49 -8.40
CA LEU A 78 -2.25 -3.82 -9.00
C LEU A 78 -0.96 -4.53 -8.54
N THR A 79 -1.04 -5.31 -7.46
CA THR A 79 0.10 -6.08 -6.94
C THR A 79 0.38 -7.28 -7.83
N GLY A 80 1.69 -7.55 -8.09
CA GLY A 80 2.14 -8.76 -8.77
C GLY A 80 1.78 -8.81 -10.26
N VAL A 81 1.76 -7.67 -10.94
CA VAL A 81 1.48 -7.63 -12.40
C VAL A 81 2.71 -7.82 -13.27
N ILE A 82 3.90 -7.46 -12.78
CA ILE A 82 5.15 -7.66 -13.51
C ILE A 82 5.49 -9.14 -13.53
N GLU A 83 6.03 -9.64 -14.65
CA GLU A 83 6.40 -11.04 -14.81
C GLU A 83 7.42 -11.47 -13.75
N HIS A 84 7.08 -12.53 -13.02
CA HIS A 84 7.88 -13.09 -11.94
C HIS A 84 8.05 -14.61 -12.12
N ALA A 85 9.03 -15.18 -11.44
CA ALA A 85 9.30 -16.61 -11.53
C ALA A 85 8.10 -17.44 -11.05
N THR A 86 7.71 -18.46 -11.83
CA THR A 86 6.57 -19.33 -11.60
C THR A 86 6.88 -20.78 -11.96
N LYS A 87 6.14 -21.73 -11.38
CA LYS A 87 6.19 -23.14 -11.81
C LYS A 87 5.26 -23.43 -12.99
N SER A 88 4.35 -22.52 -13.32
CA SER A 88 3.46 -22.68 -14.47
C SER A 88 4.24 -22.58 -15.78
N ASP A 89 3.92 -23.44 -16.74
CA ASP A 89 4.59 -23.48 -18.05
C ASP A 89 3.91 -22.53 -19.06
N PHE A 90 4.65 -21.52 -19.47
CA PHE A 90 4.24 -20.58 -20.51
C PHE A 90 5.16 -20.62 -21.75
N SER A 91 5.93 -21.71 -21.92
CA SER A 91 6.85 -21.87 -23.04
C SER A 91 6.20 -21.78 -24.43
N ALA A 92 4.92 -22.15 -24.52
CA ALA A 92 4.10 -21.97 -25.73
C ALA A 92 3.95 -20.49 -26.15
N TYR A 93 4.22 -19.56 -25.27
CA TYR A 93 4.13 -18.10 -25.51
C TYR A 93 5.51 -17.43 -25.57
N GLY A 94 6.58 -18.23 -25.64
CA GLY A 94 7.96 -17.74 -25.71
C GLY A 94 8.63 -17.47 -24.36
N ILE A 95 7.92 -17.71 -23.25
CA ILE A 95 8.46 -17.52 -21.89
C ILE A 95 9.18 -18.79 -21.46
N GLU A 96 10.48 -18.67 -21.14
CA GLU A 96 11.28 -19.81 -20.69
C GLU A 96 10.84 -20.27 -19.29
N SER A 97 10.70 -21.58 -19.07
CA SER A 97 10.30 -22.14 -17.77
C SER A 97 11.36 -21.91 -16.68
N ASP A 98 10.90 -21.57 -15.49
CA ASP A 98 11.75 -21.45 -14.31
C ASP A 98 12.08 -22.82 -13.70
N ASN A 99 13.23 -22.90 -12.98
CA ASN A 99 13.52 -24.09 -12.22
C ASN A 99 12.71 -24.09 -10.91
N PRO A 100 11.81 -25.09 -10.70
CA PRO A 100 10.90 -25.09 -9.57
C PRO A 100 11.57 -25.16 -8.19
N ASN A 101 12.85 -25.54 -8.11
CA ASN A 101 13.59 -25.57 -6.85
C ASN A 101 13.85 -24.17 -6.27
N VAL A 102 13.76 -23.11 -7.09
CA VAL A 102 13.95 -21.71 -6.67
C VAL A 102 12.72 -20.85 -6.92
N VAL A 103 11.53 -21.47 -6.83
CA VAL A 103 10.23 -20.82 -6.91
C VAL A 103 9.40 -21.16 -5.67
N LYS A 104 8.91 -20.15 -4.95
CA LYS A 104 8.03 -20.30 -3.79
C LYS A 104 6.58 -20.48 -4.23
N GLY A 105 5.92 -21.54 -3.75
CA GLY A 105 4.54 -21.87 -4.14
C GLY A 105 4.42 -22.27 -5.61
N GLU A 106 3.19 -22.40 -6.11
CA GLU A 106 2.93 -22.78 -7.51
C GLU A 106 2.95 -21.57 -8.46
N ALA A 107 2.43 -20.45 -7.99
CA ALA A 107 2.34 -19.23 -8.78
C ALA A 107 3.61 -18.36 -8.69
N GLY A 108 4.50 -18.63 -7.74
CA GLY A 108 5.71 -17.87 -7.50
C GLY A 108 5.50 -16.60 -6.66
N SER A 109 6.60 -16.06 -6.14
CA SER A 109 6.60 -14.78 -5.45
C SER A 109 6.45 -13.63 -6.45
N PRO A 110 5.47 -12.73 -6.27
CA PRO A 110 5.31 -11.53 -7.12
C PRO A 110 6.50 -10.57 -7.02
N TYR A 111 7.41 -10.79 -6.08
CA TYR A 111 8.63 -10.02 -5.85
C TYR A 111 9.88 -10.69 -6.41
N ALA A 112 9.83 -11.94 -6.87
CA ALA A 112 10.91 -12.59 -7.62
C ALA A 112 10.79 -12.25 -9.11
N ILE A 113 11.09 -11.00 -9.49
CA ILE A 113 10.90 -10.48 -10.84
C ILE A 113 11.81 -11.21 -11.81
N ARG A 114 11.23 -11.79 -12.85
CA ARG A 114 11.89 -12.50 -13.92
C ARG A 114 12.13 -11.61 -15.15
N ASP A 115 11.14 -10.79 -15.51
CA ASP A 115 11.22 -9.80 -16.57
C ASP A 115 10.56 -8.49 -16.13
N TYR A 116 11.34 -7.41 -16.02
CA TYR A 116 10.82 -6.09 -15.67
C TYR A 116 10.02 -5.43 -16.80
N TYR A 117 10.03 -5.96 -18.00
CA TYR A 117 9.40 -5.33 -19.17
C TYR A 117 8.12 -6.03 -19.61
N ASP A 118 7.69 -7.05 -18.87
CA ASP A 118 6.52 -7.83 -19.23
C ASP A 118 5.55 -8.06 -18.05
N ILE A 119 4.40 -8.61 -18.39
CA ILE A 119 3.27 -8.88 -17.50
C ILE A 119 3.21 -10.36 -17.17
N ASP A 120 2.87 -10.69 -15.90
CA ASP A 120 2.57 -12.07 -15.48
C ASP A 120 1.52 -12.70 -16.44
N PRO A 121 1.90 -13.75 -17.18
CA PRO A 121 1.01 -14.37 -18.16
C PRO A 121 -0.21 -15.03 -17.52
N ALA A 122 -0.16 -15.40 -16.23
CA ALA A 122 -1.27 -16.04 -15.52
C ALA A 122 -2.48 -15.11 -15.34
N ILE A 123 -2.29 -13.80 -15.37
CA ILE A 123 -3.38 -12.82 -15.20
C ILE A 123 -3.95 -12.29 -16.52
N ALA A 124 -3.43 -12.72 -17.66
CA ALA A 124 -3.99 -12.44 -18.97
C ALA A 124 -5.00 -13.52 -19.39
N VAL A 125 -6.02 -13.15 -20.15
CA VAL A 125 -6.93 -14.09 -20.84
C VAL A 125 -6.19 -14.78 -21.98
N ASN A 126 -5.42 -14.00 -22.74
CA ASN A 126 -4.51 -14.50 -23.75
C ASN A 126 -3.07 -14.10 -23.40
N PRO A 127 -2.24 -15.04 -22.91
CA PRO A 127 -0.86 -14.72 -22.54
C PRO A 127 -0.02 -14.07 -23.66
N ALA A 128 -0.34 -14.32 -24.95
CA ALA A 128 0.32 -13.66 -26.08
C ALA A 128 -0.01 -12.15 -26.19
N GLU A 129 -1.11 -11.70 -25.60
CA GLU A 129 -1.59 -10.30 -25.63
C GLU A 129 -1.47 -9.62 -24.25
N ARG A 130 -0.74 -10.22 -23.29
CA ARG A 130 -0.68 -9.82 -21.88
C ARG A 130 -0.39 -8.33 -21.66
N MET A 131 0.57 -7.76 -22.36
CA MET A 131 0.89 -6.33 -22.26
C MET A 131 -0.28 -5.46 -22.74
N LYS A 132 -0.92 -5.83 -23.85
CA LYS A 132 -2.10 -5.12 -24.35
C LYS A 132 -3.28 -5.21 -23.39
N GLU A 133 -3.51 -6.37 -22.78
CA GLU A 133 -4.56 -6.53 -21.77
C GLU A 133 -4.30 -5.66 -20.54
N PHE A 134 -3.04 -5.50 -20.14
CA PHE A 134 -2.65 -4.57 -19.08
C PHE A 134 -2.93 -3.11 -19.47
N GLU A 135 -2.48 -2.67 -20.63
CA GLU A 135 -2.75 -1.31 -21.12
C GLU A 135 -4.26 -1.04 -21.26
N ASP A 136 -5.05 -2.05 -21.67
CA ASP A 136 -6.52 -1.96 -21.71
C ASP A 136 -7.11 -1.85 -20.28
N CYS A 137 -6.54 -2.53 -19.29
CA CYS A 137 -6.93 -2.43 -17.88
C CYS A 137 -6.66 -1.02 -17.35
N VAL A 138 -5.46 -0.48 -17.58
CA VAL A 138 -5.08 0.89 -17.22
C VAL A 138 -6.08 1.90 -17.81
N ARG A 139 -6.39 1.79 -19.11
CA ARG A 139 -7.38 2.67 -19.74
C ARG A 139 -8.77 2.59 -19.12
N ARG A 140 -9.22 1.38 -18.72
CA ARG A 140 -10.52 1.20 -18.05
C ARG A 140 -10.54 1.86 -16.66
N ILE A 141 -9.44 1.77 -15.91
CA ILE A 141 -9.31 2.41 -14.59
C ILE A 141 -9.32 3.93 -14.74
N HIS A 142 -8.55 4.48 -15.67
CA HIS A 142 -8.53 5.91 -15.97
C HIS A 142 -9.90 6.43 -16.44
N ALA A 143 -10.65 5.64 -17.21
CA ALA A 143 -12.01 5.98 -17.64
C ALA A 143 -13.01 6.10 -16.48
N GLN A 144 -12.65 5.67 -15.28
CA GLN A 144 -13.41 5.90 -14.04
C GLN A 144 -12.81 7.01 -13.17
N ASP A 145 -11.91 7.86 -13.68
CA ASP A 145 -11.18 8.89 -12.93
C ASP A 145 -10.46 8.30 -11.69
N MET A 146 -9.82 7.16 -11.84
CA MET A 146 -8.99 6.53 -10.82
C MET A 146 -7.57 6.39 -11.34
N LYS A 147 -6.60 6.41 -10.42
CA LYS A 147 -5.18 6.20 -10.70
C LYS A 147 -4.79 4.72 -10.63
N VAL A 148 -3.70 4.37 -11.31
CA VAL A 148 -3.10 3.03 -11.29
C VAL A 148 -1.72 3.09 -10.66
N LEU A 149 -1.50 2.25 -9.64
CA LEU A 149 -0.19 1.96 -9.06
C LEU A 149 0.21 0.51 -9.38
N ILE A 150 1.50 0.28 -9.55
CA ILE A 150 2.10 -1.06 -9.61
C ILE A 150 3.28 -1.16 -8.66
N ASP A 151 3.73 -2.39 -8.37
CA ASP A 151 4.97 -2.58 -7.63
C ASP A 151 6.18 -2.24 -8.49
N PHE A 152 7.19 -1.63 -7.87
CA PHE A 152 8.54 -1.55 -8.38
C PHE A 152 9.47 -2.22 -7.37
N VAL A 153 10.13 -3.29 -7.78
CA VAL A 153 11.00 -4.11 -6.93
C VAL A 153 12.46 -3.80 -7.25
N PRO A 154 13.08 -2.83 -6.57
CA PRO A 154 14.43 -2.35 -6.94
C PRO A 154 15.56 -3.16 -6.34
N ASN A 155 15.32 -3.84 -5.20
CA ASN A 155 16.38 -4.43 -4.39
C ASN A 155 16.90 -5.76 -4.94
N HIS A 156 16.07 -6.53 -5.66
CA HIS A 156 16.39 -7.89 -6.08
C HIS A 156 15.63 -8.31 -7.34
N THR A 157 16.06 -9.41 -7.95
CA THR A 157 15.37 -10.11 -9.04
C THR A 157 15.17 -11.59 -8.68
N ALA A 158 14.43 -12.34 -9.51
CA ALA A 158 14.50 -13.80 -9.48
C ALA A 158 15.94 -14.28 -9.74
N ARG A 159 16.28 -15.51 -9.31
CA ARG A 159 17.64 -16.08 -9.56
C ARG A 159 17.98 -16.22 -11.03
N ARG A 160 16.97 -16.47 -11.87
CA ARG A 160 17.11 -16.47 -13.32
C ARG A 160 16.36 -15.29 -13.91
N TYR A 161 16.98 -14.11 -13.86
CA TYR A 161 16.46 -12.96 -14.59
C TYR A 161 16.74 -13.14 -16.09
N HIS A 162 15.70 -13.05 -16.90
CA HIS A 162 15.80 -12.99 -18.36
C HIS A 162 14.58 -12.27 -18.92
N SER A 163 14.82 -11.28 -19.77
CA SER A 163 13.76 -10.55 -20.41
C SER A 163 13.63 -10.98 -21.88
N ASP A 164 12.43 -11.44 -22.27
CA ASP A 164 12.06 -11.69 -23.65
C ASP A 164 11.30 -10.50 -24.28
N ALA A 165 10.94 -9.50 -23.47
CA ALA A 165 10.18 -8.31 -23.87
C ALA A 165 10.96 -6.99 -23.76
N ALA A 166 12.24 -7.01 -23.38
CA ALA A 166 13.02 -5.79 -23.23
C ALA A 166 13.09 -4.99 -24.56
N PRO A 167 13.00 -3.67 -24.49
CA PRO A 167 13.24 -2.81 -25.67
C PRO A 167 14.61 -3.06 -26.31
N ALA A 168 14.69 -2.90 -27.64
CA ALA A 168 15.91 -3.15 -28.39
C ALA A 168 17.11 -2.36 -27.83
N GLY A 169 18.21 -3.07 -27.55
CA GLY A 169 19.44 -2.50 -27.00
C GLY A 169 19.54 -2.51 -25.48
N ILE A 170 18.49 -2.91 -24.77
CA ILE A 170 18.53 -3.14 -23.32
C ILE A 170 19.07 -4.56 -23.07
N LYS A 171 20.07 -4.67 -22.22
CA LYS A 171 20.64 -5.95 -21.79
C LYS A 171 20.08 -6.40 -20.46
N ASP A 172 19.96 -7.69 -20.28
CA ASP A 172 19.57 -8.30 -19.00
C ASP A 172 20.49 -7.88 -17.86
N PHE A 173 19.97 -7.91 -16.64
CA PHE A 173 20.81 -7.83 -15.45
C PHE A 173 21.80 -9.02 -15.43
N GLY A 174 23.06 -8.71 -15.15
CA GLY A 174 24.13 -9.71 -15.09
C GLY A 174 24.78 -10.07 -16.43
N ALA A 175 24.25 -9.59 -17.57
CA ALA A 175 24.77 -9.95 -18.90
C ALA A 175 26.23 -9.55 -19.16
N ASP A 176 26.68 -8.46 -18.54
CA ASP A 176 28.04 -7.92 -18.69
C ASP A 176 28.85 -8.05 -17.37
N ASP A 177 28.36 -8.80 -16.37
CA ASP A 177 28.98 -8.92 -15.07
C ASP A 177 30.30 -9.74 -15.11
N ASP A 178 31.32 -9.25 -14.41
CA ASP A 178 32.51 -10.04 -14.10
C ASP A 178 32.23 -10.93 -12.88
N THR A 179 31.88 -12.18 -13.12
CA THR A 179 31.51 -13.17 -12.10
C THR A 179 32.71 -13.67 -11.27
N THR A 180 33.95 -13.24 -11.59
CA THR A 180 35.14 -13.55 -10.83
C THR A 180 35.36 -12.62 -9.64
N LEU A 181 34.61 -11.53 -9.57
CA LEU A 181 34.65 -10.52 -8.52
C LEU A 181 33.44 -10.65 -7.60
N PHE A 182 33.65 -10.53 -6.28
CA PHE A 182 32.53 -10.38 -5.33
C PHE A 182 31.74 -9.10 -5.61
N PHE A 183 32.43 -8.00 -5.80
CA PHE A 183 31.89 -6.70 -6.14
C PHE A 183 32.58 -6.12 -7.38
N GLY A 184 31.83 -5.50 -8.23
CA GLY A 184 32.28 -4.63 -9.30
C GLY A 184 31.27 -3.53 -9.49
N ARG A 185 31.66 -2.25 -9.56
CA ARG A 185 30.72 -1.12 -9.65
C ARG A 185 29.64 -1.31 -10.71
N ASN A 186 29.97 -1.88 -11.84
CA ASN A 186 29.05 -2.10 -12.97
C ASN A 186 28.49 -3.52 -13.03
N ASN A 187 28.88 -4.42 -12.10
CA ASN A 187 28.18 -5.68 -11.93
C ASN A 187 26.78 -5.40 -11.39
N ASN A 188 25.80 -6.11 -11.93
CA ASN A 188 24.42 -5.97 -11.44
C ASN A 188 24.14 -6.82 -10.19
N TYR A 189 25.00 -7.82 -9.92
CA TYR A 189 24.86 -8.72 -8.78
C TYR A 189 26.15 -8.81 -7.95
N TYR A 190 26.02 -9.35 -6.71
CA TYR A 190 27.15 -9.73 -5.86
C TYR A 190 27.38 -11.23 -5.99
N TYR A 191 28.60 -11.63 -6.31
CA TYR A 191 28.96 -13.02 -6.55
C TYR A 191 29.79 -13.61 -5.40
N ILE A 192 29.36 -14.78 -4.91
CA ILE A 192 30.12 -15.56 -3.92
C ILE A 192 31.15 -16.39 -4.69
N THR A 193 32.31 -15.80 -4.94
CA THR A 193 33.32 -16.34 -5.85
C THR A 193 33.80 -17.73 -5.43
N ASN A 194 33.96 -18.63 -6.42
CA ASN A 194 34.40 -20.01 -6.22
C ASN A 194 33.49 -20.89 -5.35
N GLN A 195 32.23 -20.52 -5.14
CA GLN A 195 31.24 -21.31 -4.41
C GLN A 195 30.00 -21.54 -5.26
N GLN A 196 29.46 -22.75 -5.19
CA GLN A 196 28.18 -23.11 -5.79
C GLN A 196 27.06 -22.80 -4.79
N PHE A 197 25.93 -22.33 -5.27
CA PHE A 197 24.71 -22.17 -4.48
C PHE A 197 24.31 -23.50 -3.86
N SER A 198 24.25 -23.56 -2.54
CA SER A 198 24.04 -24.79 -1.74
C SER A 198 23.21 -24.43 -0.48
N PRO A 199 21.90 -24.21 -0.59
CA PRO A 199 21.05 -23.90 0.55
C PRO A 199 21.16 -24.92 1.67
N THR A 200 20.99 -24.49 2.92
CA THR A 200 21.07 -25.34 4.12
C THR A 200 19.84 -26.21 4.35
N PHE A 201 18.87 -26.16 3.48
CA PHE A 201 17.62 -26.92 3.50
C PHE A 201 17.40 -27.57 2.12
N ASP A 202 16.52 -28.58 2.08
CA ASP A 202 16.19 -29.25 0.83
C ASP A 202 15.26 -28.36 -0.02
N ILE A 203 15.73 -27.96 -1.20
CA ILE A 203 14.96 -27.21 -2.21
C ILE A 203 14.48 -28.10 -3.35
N ALA A 204 14.89 -29.39 -3.37
CA ALA A 204 14.56 -30.28 -4.48
C ALA A 204 13.05 -30.54 -4.55
N ALA A 205 12.45 -30.19 -5.68
CA ALA A 205 11.09 -30.62 -6.00
C ALA A 205 11.16 -32.01 -6.66
N GLU A 206 10.27 -32.91 -6.25
CA GLU A 206 10.25 -34.30 -6.74
C GLU A 206 10.14 -34.36 -8.28
N GLY A 207 11.03 -35.11 -8.90
CA GLY A 207 11.03 -35.29 -10.35
C GLY A 207 11.57 -34.13 -11.17
N THR A 208 12.23 -33.16 -10.54
CA THR A 208 12.83 -31.99 -11.22
C THR A 208 14.34 -32.08 -11.27
N GLU A 209 14.94 -31.41 -12.29
CA GLU A 209 16.39 -31.25 -12.36
C GLU A 209 16.88 -30.30 -11.26
N PRO A 210 18.01 -30.62 -10.58
CA PRO A 210 18.58 -29.74 -9.57
C PRO A 210 18.88 -28.34 -10.10
N TYR A 211 18.61 -27.30 -9.30
CA TYR A 211 19.06 -25.95 -9.61
C TYR A 211 20.57 -25.83 -9.38
N LEU A 212 21.27 -25.40 -10.43
CA LEU A 212 22.73 -25.20 -10.41
C LEU A 212 23.05 -23.73 -10.67
N GLU A 213 23.76 -23.09 -9.75
CA GLU A 213 24.25 -21.71 -9.89
C GLU A 213 25.71 -21.64 -9.40
N PHE A 214 26.61 -21.30 -10.31
CA PHE A 214 28.04 -21.12 -10.02
C PHE A 214 28.60 -19.93 -10.83
N PRO A 215 29.27 -18.95 -10.18
CA PRO A 215 29.30 -18.78 -8.73
C PRO A 215 27.92 -18.45 -8.16
N ALA A 216 27.68 -18.75 -6.89
CA ALA A 216 26.47 -18.37 -6.20
C ALA A 216 26.35 -16.84 -6.15
N LYS A 217 25.11 -16.34 -6.11
CA LYS A 217 24.80 -14.91 -5.92
C LYS A 217 24.19 -14.67 -4.54
N ALA A 218 24.46 -13.50 -3.95
CA ALA A 218 23.82 -13.08 -2.70
C ALA A 218 22.31 -13.04 -2.83
N THR A 219 21.56 -13.38 -1.77
CA THR A 219 20.09 -13.31 -1.78
C THR A 219 19.58 -11.88 -1.58
N GLY A 220 18.33 -11.64 -1.94
CA GLY A 220 17.70 -10.32 -1.85
C GLY A 220 17.69 -9.72 -0.44
N ASN A 221 17.70 -10.53 0.62
CA ASN A 221 17.75 -10.09 2.01
C ASN A 221 19.16 -10.00 2.62
N ASP A 222 20.17 -9.76 1.77
CA ASP A 222 21.56 -9.53 2.18
C ASP A 222 22.27 -10.76 2.80
N CYS A 223 21.90 -11.97 2.38
CA CYS A 223 22.69 -13.17 2.71
C CYS A 223 23.86 -13.30 1.72
N PHE A 224 25.05 -12.82 2.12
CA PHE A 224 26.26 -12.80 1.29
C PHE A 224 27.08 -14.08 1.43
N ASN A 225 26.42 -15.25 1.32
CA ASN A 225 27.08 -16.55 1.28
C ASN A 225 26.30 -17.55 0.42
N ALA A 226 26.92 -18.68 0.06
CA ALA A 226 26.32 -19.70 -0.79
C ALA A 226 25.34 -20.64 -0.05
N PHE A 227 25.27 -20.56 1.28
CA PHE A 227 24.56 -21.50 2.17
C PHE A 227 23.36 -20.81 2.86
N CYS A 228 22.49 -20.19 2.07
CA CYS A 228 21.32 -19.50 2.60
C CYS A 228 20.33 -20.47 3.28
N GLY A 229 19.58 -19.94 4.26
CA GLY A 229 18.47 -20.63 4.92
C GLY A 229 17.13 -20.45 4.18
N VAL A 230 16.12 -21.16 4.63
CA VAL A 230 14.74 -21.07 4.06
C VAL A 230 14.16 -19.66 4.15
N ASN A 231 14.57 -18.88 5.16
CA ASN A 231 14.10 -17.51 5.40
C ASN A 231 14.93 -16.44 4.68
N ASP A 232 16.00 -16.84 3.96
CA ASP A 232 16.93 -15.91 3.30
C ASP A 232 16.52 -15.56 1.86
N TRP A 233 15.23 -15.46 1.58
CA TRP A 233 14.68 -15.14 0.24
C TRP A 233 15.45 -15.88 -0.88
N TYR A 234 15.62 -17.19 -0.68
CA TYR A 234 16.47 -18.06 -1.50
C TYR A 234 16.12 -18.07 -2.99
N GLU A 235 14.89 -17.65 -3.35
CA GLU A 235 14.39 -17.54 -4.71
C GLU A 235 14.83 -16.24 -5.41
N THR A 236 15.48 -15.32 -4.67
CA THR A 236 15.88 -14.00 -5.19
C THR A 236 17.38 -13.78 -5.15
N VAL A 237 17.86 -12.80 -5.90
CA VAL A 237 19.25 -12.34 -5.91
C VAL A 237 19.33 -10.83 -5.73
N LYS A 238 20.28 -10.38 -4.88
CA LYS A 238 20.51 -8.97 -4.56
C LYS A 238 21.08 -8.22 -5.74
N LEU A 239 20.48 -7.08 -6.06
CA LEU A 239 21.01 -6.13 -7.04
C LEU A 239 22.09 -5.23 -6.42
N ASN A 240 23.14 -4.99 -7.19
CA ASN A 240 24.26 -4.15 -6.81
C ASN A 240 24.08 -2.72 -7.33
N TYR A 241 23.94 -1.80 -6.42
CA TYR A 241 23.82 -0.35 -6.69
C TYR A 241 25.13 0.42 -6.54
N GLY A 242 26.27 -0.26 -6.47
CA GLY A 242 27.59 0.38 -6.32
C GLY A 242 28.04 0.55 -4.87
N HIS A 243 27.39 -0.11 -3.91
CA HIS A 243 27.87 -0.23 -2.53
C HIS A 243 28.67 -1.51 -2.37
N ASP A 244 29.94 -1.43 -1.94
CA ASP A 244 30.77 -2.60 -1.70
C ASP A 244 30.59 -3.09 -0.25
N TYR A 245 29.84 -4.18 -0.07
CA TYR A 245 29.66 -4.81 1.24
C TYR A 245 30.94 -5.48 1.78
N GLY A 246 32.00 -5.58 0.98
CA GLY A 246 33.28 -6.14 1.41
C GLY A 246 34.10 -5.17 2.25
N ASP A 247 34.06 -3.87 1.95
CA ASP A 247 34.80 -2.83 2.66
C ASP A 247 33.93 -1.64 3.12
N GLY A 248 32.64 -1.63 2.76
CA GLY A 248 31.68 -0.60 3.13
C GLY A 248 31.79 0.69 2.31
N SER A 249 32.50 0.67 1.19
CA SER A 249 32.66 1.87 0.34
C SER A 249 31.55 2.02 -0.70
N ASP A 250 31.28 3.28 -1.07
CA ASP A 250 30.30 3.65 -2.09
C ASP A 250 30.99 4.06 -3.40
N HIS A 251 30.52 3.51 -4.52
CA HIS A 251 31.06 3.71 -5.86
C HIS A 251 29.96 4.24 -6.81
N PHE A 252 29.35 5.38 -6.49
CA PHE A 252 28.23 5.94 -7.23
C PHE A 252 28.64 6.86 -8.39
N GLU A 253 29.93 7.22 -8.51
CA GLU A 253 30.46 8.05 -9.59
C GLU A 253 31.59 7.34 -10.35
N PRO A 254 31.47 7.22 -11.67
CA PRO A 254 30.27 7.46 -12.49
C PRO A 254 29.12 6.51 -12.12
N VAL A 255 27.88 6.91 -12.45
CA VAL A 255 26.65 6.19 -12.13
C VAL A 255 26.74 4.71 -12.50
N PRO A 256 26.43 3.76 -11.56
CA PRO A 256 26.45 2.34 -11.83
C PRO A 256 25.44 1.90 -12.91
N ASP A 257 25.74 0.81 -13.61
CA ASP A 257 24.85 0.28 -14.66
C ASP A 257 23.45 -0.07 -14.14
N THR A 258 23.34 -0.61 -12.94
CA THR A 258 22.04 -0.91 -12.29
C THR A 258 21.14 0.31 -12.18
N TRP A 259 21.69 1.50 -11.88
CA TRP A 259 20.89 2.72 -11.79
C TRP A 259 20.28 3.09 -13.13
N LEU A 260 21.05 2.97 -14.21
CA LEU A 260 20.59 3.27 -15.57
C LEU A 260 19.46 2.32 -16.00
N LYS A 261 19.63 1.02 -15.74
CA LYS A 261 18.61 0.00 -16.02
C LYS A 261 17.33 0.26 -15.23
N MET A 262 17.43 0.53 -13.93
CA MET A 262 16.26 0.80 -13.09
C MET A 262 15.52 2.08 -13.47
N LEU A 263 16.24 3.15 -13.83
CA LEU A 263 15.61 4.36 -14.35
C LEU A 263 14.86 4.09 -15.66
N HIS A 264 15.43 3.26 -16.55
CA HIS A 264 14.79 2.87 -17.79
C HIS A 264 13.48 2.08 -17.53
N ILE A 265 13.49 1.16 -16.56
CA ILE A 265 12.30 0.39 -16.15
C ILE A 265 11.19 1.33 -15.62
N LEU A 266 11.52 2.27 -14.73
CA LEU A 266 10.56 3.25 -14.22
C LEU A 266 9.92 4.07 -15.34
N ARG A 267 10.73 4.57 -16.29
CA ARG A 267 10.25 5.31 -17.45
C ARG A 267 9.40 4.45 -18.39
N PHE A 268 9.77 3.19 -18.58
CA PHE A 268 9.00 2.24 -19.39
C PHE A 268 7.57 2.10 -18.85
N TRP A 269 7.40 1.80 -17.56
CA TRP A 269 6.08 1.65 -16.96
C TRP A 269 5.28 2.96 -16.89
N ALA A 270 5.92 4.07 -16.60
CA ALA A 270 5.29 5.38 -16.66
C ALA A 270 4.76 5.68 -18.09
N SER A 271 5.50 5.27 -19.15
CA SER A 271 5.06 5.40 -20.54
C SER A 271 3.84 4.53 -20.89
N LYS A 272 3.59 3.46 -20.11
CA LYS A 272 2.41 2.59 -20.25
C LYS A 272 1.16 3.15 -19.57
N GLY A 273 1.26 4.34 -18.96
CA GLY A 273 0.15 5.02 -18.27
C GLY A 273 0.02 4.68 -16.79
N VAL A 274 1.03 4.08 -16.19
CA VAL A 274 1.07 3.88 -14.73
C VAL A 274 1.23 5.23 -14.05
N ASP A 275 0.35 5.55 -13.08
CA ASP A 275 0.34 6.82 -12.35
C ASP A 275 1.30 6.83 -11.16
N GLY A 276 1.85 5.70 -10.78
CA GLY A 276 2.81 5.65 -9.68
C GLY A 276 3.27 4.25 -9.31
N PHE A 277 4.25 4.22 -8.44
CA PHE A 277 4.95 3.01 -8.01
C PHE A 277 4.87 2.84 -6.49
N ARG A 278 4.49 1.66 -6.04
CA ARG A 278 4.84 1.19 -4.70
C ARG A 278 6.22 0.56 -4.80
N CYS A 279 7.20 1.21 -4.21
CA CYS A 279 8.59 0.78 -4.24
C CYS A 279 8.87 -0.14 -3.06
N ASP A 280 9.26 -1.37 -3.38
CA ASP A 280 9.56 -2.45 -2.44
C ASP A 280 10.86 -2.19 -1.69
N MET A 281 10.88 -2.39 -0.36
CA MET A 281 12.07 -2.39 0.50
C MET A 281 13.05 -1.24 0.20
N VAL A 282 12.54 -0.01 0.11
CA VAL A 282 13.33 1.15 -0.38
C VAL A 282 14.60 1.44 0.42
N PHE A 283 14.63 1.09 1.71
CA PHE A 283 15.78 1.30 2.59
C PHE A 283 16.93 0.29 2.37
N MET A 284 16.68 -0.79 1.62
CA MET A 284 17.71 -1.74 1.18
C MET A 284 18.43 -1.30 -0.11
N VAL A 285 18.00 -0.18 -0.69
CA VAL A 285 18.59 0.46 -1.87
C VAL A 285 19.20 1.81 -1.45
N PRO A 286 20.41 2.16 -1.90
CA PRO A 286 21.06 3.40 -1.49
C PRO A 286 20.18 4.64 -1.70
N LEU A 287 20.04 5.46 -0.67
CA LEU A 287 19.26 6.70 -0.72
C LEU A 287 19.66 7.65 -1.87
N PRO A 288 20.97 7.79 -2.24
CA PRO A 288 21.39 8.57 -3.40
C PRO A 288 20.79 8.11 -4.74
N PHE A 289 20.49 6.80 -4.91
CA PHE A 289 19.79 6.34 -6.12
C PHE A 289 18.41 6.95 -6.25
N TRP A 290 17.63 7.00 -5.19
CA TRP A 290 16.28 7.58 -5.18
C TRP A 290 16.32 9.08 -5.49
N HIS A 291 17.24 9.79 -4.84
CA HIS A 291 17.48 11.20 -5.12
C HIS A 291 17.83 11.49 -6.58
N TRP A 292 18.56 10.58 -7.21
CA TRP A 292 18.95 10.71 -8.63
C TRP A 292 17.83 10.26 -9.58
N ALA A 293 17.09 9.18 -9.27
CA ALA A 293 16.13 8.57 -10.20
C ALA A 293 14.76 9.26 -10.21
N ILE A 294 14.17 9.53 -9.03
CA ILE A 294 12.79 10.04 -8.92
C ILE A 294 12.62 11.39 -9.65
N PRO A 295 13.51 12.41 -9.47
CA PRO A 295 13.37 13.66 -10.20
C PRO A 295 13.45 13.49 -11.72
N GLN A 296 14.24 12.56 -12.23
CA GLN A 296 14.36 12.29 -13.66
C GLN A 296 13.09 11.65 -14.24
N VAL A 297 12.42 10.75 -13.50
CA VAL A 297 11.11 10.24 -13.91
C VAL A 297 10.08 11.36 -13.89
N LYS A 298 10.03 12.16 -12.83
CA LYS A 298 9.09 13.27 -12.70
C LYS A 298 9.32 14.41 -13.70
N GLN A 299 10.52 14.53 -14.27
CA GLN A 299 10.76 15.46 -15.38
C GLN A 299 9.94 15.10 -16.62
N ASP A 300 9.83 13.81 -16.93
CA ASP A 300 9.10 13.30 -18.10
C ASP A 300 7.60 13.03 -17.76
N TYR A 301 7.33 12.62 -16.51
CA TYR A 301 6.02 12.23 -15.98
C TYR A 301 5.77 12.90 -14.62
N PRO A 302 5.42 14.20 -14.59
CA PRO A 302 5.43 15.02 -13.36
C PRO A 302 4.43 14.56 -12.29
N ASP A 303 3.33 13.90 -12.68
CA ASP A 303 2.28 13.45 -11.76
C ASP A 303 2.50 12.02 -11.23
N THR A 304 3.64 11.38 -11.57
CA THR A 304 3.98 10.03 -11.08
C THR A 304 4.21 10.04 -9.59
N LEU A 305 3.49 9.18 -8.87
CA LEU A 305 3.59 9.00 -7.43
C LEU A 305 4.65 7.94 -7.07
N PHE A 306 5.43 8.21 -6.03
CA PHE A 306 6.37 7.25 -5.45
C PHE A 306 6.00 7.00 -4.00
N ILE A 307 5.64 5.76 -3.68
CA ILE A 307 5.26 5.29 -2.34
C ILE A 307 6.31 4.28 -1.89
N GLY A 308 7.06 4.62 -0.85
CA GLY A 308 8.14 3.76 -0.34
C GLY A 308 7.69 2.85 0.80
N GLU A 309 8.03 1.58 0.70
CA GLU A 309 7.97 0.66 1.81
C GLU A 309 9.21 0.80 2.67
N ILE A 310 9.02 1.13 3.95
CA ILE A 310 10.12 1.42 4.88
C ILE A 310 9.74 1.01 6.30
N TYR A 311 10.68 0.41 7.04
CA TYR A 311 10.47 -0.13 8.38
C TYR A 311 11.39 0.48 9.43
N ASP A 312 11.91 1.69 9.17
CA ASP A 312 12.70 2.45 10.14
C ASP A 312 12.21 3.89 10.20
N VAL A 313 11.66 4.27 11.36
CA VAL A 313 11.17 5.64 11.64
C VAL A 313 12.26 6.70 11.44
N GLY A 314 13.52 6.36 11.77
CA GLY A 314 14.66 7.27 11.61
C GLY A 314 14.93 7.63 10.14
N LEU A 315 14.49 6.78 9.22
CA LEU A 315 14.66 6.99 7.77
C LEU A 315 13.47 7.71 7.11
N TYR A 316 12.34 7.93 7.78
CA TYR A 316 11.18 8.59 7.17
C TYR A 316 11.55 9.93 6.53
N ARG A 317 12.11 10.85 7.30
CA ARG A 317 12.48 12.19 6.79
C ARG A 317 13.55 12.15 5.71
N PRO A 318 14.67 11.40 5.84
CA PRO A 318 15.64 11.27 4.76
C PRO A 318 15.04 10.81 3.43
N PHE A 319 14.13 9.79 3.45
CA PHE A 319 13.52 9.28 2.23
C PHE A 319 12.46 10.23 1.66
N LEU A 320 11.70 10.93 2.51
CA LEU A 320 10.75 11.94 2.05
C LEU A 320 11.46 13.18 1.46
N ASP A 321 12.44 13.72 2.17
CA ASP A 321 13.01 15.03 1.85
C ASP A 321 14.14 14.94 0.83
N TYR A 322 15.11 14.02 1.03
CA TYR A 322 16.23 13.84 0.11
C TYR A 322 15.92 12.76 -0.94
N GLY A 323 15.31 11.63 -0.56
CA GLY A 323 14.94 10.55 -1.46
C GLY A 323 13.82 10.90 -2.45
N CYS A 324 13.10 12.01 -2.24
CA CYS A 324 12.04 12.53 -3.11
C CYS A 324 10.77 11.69 -3.20
N PHE A 325 10.53 10.79 -2.24
CA PHE A 325 9.27 10.05 -2.17
C PHE A 325 8.08 10.96 -1.87
N ASP A 326 6.94 10.70 -2.47
CA ASP A 326 5.69 11.40 -2.16
C ASP A 326 5.12 10.91 -0.84
N TYR A 327 5.13 9.60 -0.64
CA TYR A 327 4.57 8.94 0.54
C TYR A 327 5.44 7.77 1.01
N LEU A 328 5.36 7.46 2.31
CA LEU A 328 5.98 6.28 2.92
C LEU A 328 4.96 5.51 3.77
N TYR A 329 5.18 4.22 3.98
CA TYR A 329 4.40 3.39 4.88
C TYR A 329 4.58 3.82 6.34
N ASP A 330 3.48 3.94 7.10
CA ASP A 330 3.52 4.09 8.56
C ASP A 330 3.25 2.76 9.28
N LYS A 331 4.03 1.72 8.94
CA LYS A 331 3.86 0.37 9.50
C LYS A 331 4.39 0.28 10.93
N VAL A 332 5.67 0.59 11.13
CA VAL A 332 6.36 0.40 12.42
C VAL A 332 6.01 1.44 13.49
N ASN A 333 5.16 2.40 13.18
CA ASN A 333 4.69 3.40 14.12
C ASN A 333 3.19 3.24 14.40
N LEU A 334 2.28 3.68 13.49
CA LEU A 334 0.85 3.64 13.77
C LEU A 334 0.28 2.22 13.70
N TYR A 335 0.56 1.46 12.63
CA TYR A 335 0.04 0.10 12.47
C TYR A 335 0.41 -0.80 13.67
N ASP A 336 1.69 -0.85 14.05
CA ASP A 336 2.15 -1.70 15.16
C ASP A 336 1.53 -1.30 16.51
N LYS A 337 1.22 0.00 16.71
CA LYS A 337 0.50 0.45 17.92
C LYS A 337 -0.94 -0.02 17.93
N LEU A 338 -1.64 0.00 16.77
CA LEU A 338 -3.01 -0.51 16.68
C LEU A 338 -3.05 -2.02 16.95
N VAL A 339 -2.13 -2.78 16.36
CA VAL A 339 -1.97 -4.22 16.70
C VAL A 339 -1.73 -4.39 18.21
N GLY A 340 -0.90 -3.54 18.81
CA GLY A 340 -0.62 -3.57 20.25
C GLY A 340 -1.86 -3.30 21.11
N ILE A 341 -2.70 -2.35 20.71
CA ILE A 341 -3.95 -2.01 21.42
C ILE A 341 -4.92 -3.21 21.33
N GLU A 342 -5.12 -3.75 20.13
CA GLU A 342 -6.09 -4.81 19.90
C GLU A 342 -5.65 -6.16 20.52
N ARG A 343 -4.41 -6.57 20.29
CA ARG A 343 -3.91 -7.88 20.66
C ARG A 343 -3.32 -7.95 22.06
N TRP A 344 -2.57 -6.91 22.45
CA TRP A 344 -1.79 -6.89 23.69
C TRP A 344 -2.41 -6.02 24.76
N ASN A 345 -3.60 -5.47 24.53
CA ASN A 345 -4.30 -4.56 25.46
C ASN A 345 -3.44 -3.36 25.86
N TYR A 346 -2.68 -2.80 24.90
CA TYR A 346 -1.96 -1.56 25.14
C TYR A 346 -2.92 -0.38 25.28
N SER A 347 -2.48 0.66 25.98
CA SER A 347 -3.30 1.86 26.15
C SER A 347 -3.46 2.64 24.85
N ALA A 348 -4.67 3.10 24.55
CA ALA A 348 -4.97 4.01 23.44
C ALA A 348 -4.20 5.35 23.58
N ALA A 349 -3.75 5.72 24.78
CA ALA A 349 -2.88 6.90 24.98
C ALA A 349 -1.55 6.81 24.20
N GLN A 350 -1.11 5.60 23.78
CA GLN A 350 0.08 5.46 22.93
C GLN A 350 -0.08 6.09 21.54
N LEU A 351 -1.31 6.33 21.07
CA LEU A 351 -1.58 7.01 19.82
C LEU A 351 -1.08 8.45 19.80
N THR A 352 -0.96 9.09 20.97
CA THR A 352 -0.28 10.39 21.10
C THR A 352 1.16 10.31 20.60
N SER A 353 1.92 9.30 21.00
CA SER A 353 3.30 9.13 20.50
C SER A 353 3.34 8.75 19.01
N ALA A 354 2.28 8.14 18.47
CA ALA A 354 2.22 7.81 17.06
C ALA A 354 2.22 9.08 16.19
N TRP A 355 1.32 10.04 16.47
CA TRP A 355 1.29 11.27 15.70
C TRP A 355 2.52 12.16 15.94
N GLN A 356 3.06 12.19 17.18
CA GLN A 356 4.27 12.97 17.48
C GLN A 356 5.48 12.49 16.70
N THR A 357 5.60 11.19 16.45
CA THR A 357 6.67 10.59 15.64
C THR A 357 6.66 11.13 14.20
N VAL A 358 5.49 11.36 13.63
CA VAL A 358 5.30 11.83 12.25
C VAL A 358 4.85 13.28 12.17
N ASP A 359 4.99 14.06 13.25
CA ASP A 359 4.65 15.49 13.25
C ASP A 359 5.38 16.23 12.12
N GLY A 360 4.64 17.03 11.35
CA GLY A 360 5.14 17.75 10.18
C GLY A 360 5.36 16.91 8.91
N ILE A 361 5.13 15.58 8.97
CA ILE A 361 5.15 14.68 7.79
C ILE A 361 3.94 13.74 7.72
N ALA A 362 2.99 13.86 8.64
CA ALA A 362 1.86 12.94 8.77
C ALA A 362 0.99 12.86 7.50
N ASP A 363 0.90 13.93 6.73
CA ASP A 363 0.21 14.00 5.43
C ASP A 363 0.93 13.27 4.30
N ARG A 364 2.18 12.86 4.54
CA ARG A 364 3.01 12.06 3.63
C ARG A 364 3.14 10.60 4.08
N MET A 365 2.43 10.18 5.14
CA MET A 365 2.46 8.81 5.64
C MET A 365 1.22 8.05 5.15
N LEU A 366 1.46 6.91 4.49
CA LEU A 366 0.42 5.98 4.07
C LEU A 366 0.02 5.09 5.24
N ASN A 367 -1.22 5.22 5.69
CA ASN A 367 -1.81 4.41 6.75
C ASN A 367 -2.67 3.28 6.20
N PHE A 368 -2.70 2.17 6.91
CA PHE A 368 -3.46 0.96 6.56
C PHE A 368 -3.67 0.06 7.79
N LEU A 369 -4.58 -0.90 7.68
CA LEU A 369 -4.79 -1.96 8.68
C LEU A 369 -4.39 -3.34 8.15
N GLU A 370 -4.29 -3.51 6.86
CA GLU A 370 -3.88 -4.74 6.18
C GLU A 370 -3.06 -4.42 4.93
N ASN A 371 -2.16 -5.32 4.57
CA ASN A 371 -1.55 -5.42 3.26
C ASN A 371 -1.19 -6.89 2.98
N HIS A 372 -0.45 -7.16 1.90
CA HIS A 372 -0.08 -8.52 1.50
C HIS A 372 0.99 -9.16 2.39
N ASP A 373 1.71 -8.39 3.22
CA ASP A 373 2.76 -8.86 4.13
C ASP A 373 2.28 -8.98 5.57
N GLU A 374 1.19 -8.32 5.92
CA GLU A 374 0.67 -8.28 7.27
C GLU A 374 -0.51 -9.25 7.47
N VAL A 375 -0.74 -9.61 8.72
CA VAL A 375 -1.88 -10.47 9.08
C VAL A 375 -3.20 -9.77 8.81
N ARG A 376 -4.24 -10.54 8.45
CA ARG A 376 -5.58 -10.00 8.26
C ARG A 376 -6.13 -9.43 9.56
N TYR A 377 -6.84 -8.30 9.49
CA TYR A 377 -7.42 -7.63 10.66
C TYR A 377 -8.33 -8.55 11.48
N GLY A 378 -9.18 -9.32 10.79
CA GLY A 378 -10.10 -10.26 11.44
C GLY A 378 -9.45 -11.53 11.98
N SER A 379 -8.15 -11.74 11.78
CA SER A 379 -7.43 -12.91 12.28
C SER A 379 -7.14 -12.80 13.79
N VAL A 380 -6.85 -13.96 14.40
CA VAL A 380 -6.47 -14.03 15.83
C VAL A 380 -5.16 -13.33 16.15
N GLU A 381 -4.37 -13.03 15.13
CA GLU A 381 -3.07 -12.35 15.27
C GLU A 381 -3.22 -10.81 15.26
N PHE A 382 -4.41 -10.26 14.94
CA PHE A 382 -4.72 -8.84 15.08
C PHE A 382 -5.92 -8.65 16.03
N ALA A 383 -7.13 -8.43 15.52
CA ALA A 383 -8.31 -8.11 16.34
C ALA A 383 -9.23 -9.30 16.63
N GLY A 384 -9.06 -10.43 15.90
CA GLY A 384 -9.84 -11.66 16.07
C GLY A 384 -11.26 -11.62 15.50
N ASP A 385 -11.81 -10.44 15.25
CA ASP A 385 -13.15 -10.25 14.66
C ASP A 385 -13.16 -8.99 13.78
N PRO A 386 -13.52 -9.09 12.48
CA PRO A 386 -13.63 -7.93 11.60
C PRO A 386 -14.63 -6.87 12.08
N ALA A 387 -15.63 -7.24 12.87
CA ALA A 387 -16.63 -6.31 13.39
C ALA A 387 -16.07 -5.29 14.40
N ARG A 388 -14.85 -5.51 14.90
CA ARG A 388 -14.17 -4.59 15.85
C ARG A 388 -13.49 -3.40 15.18
N VAL A 389 -13.53 -3.31 13.84
CA VAL A 389 -12.68 -2.44 13.03
C VAL A 389 -12.90 -0.94 13.23
N ILE A 390 -14.05 -0.50 13.75
CA ILE A 390 -14.41 0.93 13.74
C ILE A 390 -13.37 1.81 14.44
N PRO A 391 -12.91 1.53 15.67
CA PRO A 391 -11.91 2.35 16.33
C PRO A 391 -10.62 2.48 15.50
N ASP A 392 -10.10 1.35 15.02
CA ASP A 392 -8.86 1.30 14.25
C ASP A 392 -8.99 1.99 12.90
N LEU A 393 -10.12 1.78 12.21
CA LEU A 393 -10.41 2.41 10.92
C LEU A 393 -10.51 3.94 11.06
N ILE A 394 -11.18 4.43 12.10
CA ILE A 394 -11.32 5.87 12.35
C ILE A 394 -9.97 6.49 12.68
N VAL A 395 -9.22 5.89 13.60
CA VAL A 395 -7.89 6.40 13.98
C VAL A 395 -6.95 6.39 12.78
N SER A 396 -6.80 5.24 12.11
CA SER A 396 -5.84 5.11 11.00
C SER A 396 -6.18 5.97 9.78
N SER A 397 -7.47 6.24 9.53
CA SER A 397 -7.89 7.04 8.38
C SER A 397 -8.08 8.53 8.66
N MET A 398 -8.30 8.95 9.94
CA MET A 398 -8.72 10.32 10.26
C MET A 398 -7.71 11.12 11.11
N MET A 399 -6.68 10.51 11.69
CA MET A 399 -5.66 11.25 12.43
C MET A 399 -4.82 12.17 11.54
N SER A 400 -4.65 11.81 10.25
CA SER A 400 -3.89 12.60 9.29
C SER A 400 -4.66 12.87 7.99
N CYS A 401 -4.10 13.70 7.12
CA CYS A 401 -4.56 13.92 5.74
C CYS A 401 -3.78 13.08 4.72
N GLY A 402 -2.91 12.19 5.16
CA GLY A 402 -2.11 11.29 4.32
C GLY A 402 -2.96 10.28 3.55
N PRO A 403 -2.39 9.56 2.59
CA PRO A 403 -3.09 8.51 1.87
C PRO A 403 -3.56 7.40 2.82
N TYR A 404 -4.64 6.74 2.43
CA TYR A 404 -5.17 5.58 3.16
C TYR A 404 -5.31 4.39 2.23
N MET A 405 -4.92 3.20 2.70
CA MET A 405 -4.98 1.98 1.89
C MET A 405 -5.83 0.92 2.57
N ILE A 406 -6.60 0.18 1.77
CA ILE A 406 -7.26 -1.06 2.16
C ILE A 406 -6.80 -2.19 1.24
N TYR A 407 -6.65 -3.37 1.80
CA TYR A 407 -6.29 -4.58 1.07
C TYR A 407 -7.55 -5.32 0.65
N TYR A 408 -7.57 -5.91 -0.55
CA TYR A 408 -8.77 -6.58 -1.08
C TYR A 408 -9.34 -7.59 -0.09
N GLY A 409 -10.66 -7.57 0.09
CA GLY A 409 -11.36 -8.44 1.04
C GLY A 409 -11.37 -7.97 2.49
N GLN A 410 -10.57 -6.96 2.87
CA GLN A 410 -10.60 -6.35 4.19
C GLN A 410 -11.98 -5.79 4.52
N GLU A 411 -12.61 -5.12 3.57
CA GLU A 411 -13.96 -4.56 3.69
C GLU A 411 -15.07 -5.63 3.70
N LEU A 412 -14.72 -6.88 3.49
CA LEU A 412 -15.60 -8.05 3.57
C LEU A 412 -15.28 -8.95 4.78
N GLY A 413 -14.21 -8.63 5.51
CA GLY A 413 -13.80 -9.33 6.71
C GLY A 413 -13.06 -10.65 6.44
N GLU A 414 -12.29 -10.73 5.34
CA GLU A 414 -11.41 -11.88 5.07
C GLU A 414 -10.41 -12.07 6.23
N ARG A 415 -10.18 -13.30 6.65
CA ARG A 415 -9.38 -13.64 7.84
C ARG A 415 -8.12 -14.44 7.53
N ALA A 416 -7.95 -14.95 6.32
CA ALA A 416 -6.89 -15.90 5.97
C ALA A 416 -6.80 -17.05 6.98
N SER A 417 -7.93 -17.70 7.24
CA SER A 417 -8.07 -18.74 8.27
C SER A 417 -7.83 -20.15 7.74
N GLU A 418 -7.40 -20.30 6.49
CA GLU A 418 -7.17 -21.57 5.82
C GLU A 418 -5.67 -21.86 5.67
N ASN A 419 -5.33 -23.09 5.31
CA ASN A 419 -3.98 -23.47 4.91
C ASN A 419 -3.81 -23.17 3.41
N GLU A 420 -3.27 -21.99 3.11
CA GLU A 420 -3.32 -21.39 1.78
C GLU A 420 -2.08 -21.67 0.91
N GLY A 421 -1.49 -22.84 1.00
CA GLY A 421 -0.38 -23.23 0.14
C GLY A 421 0.99 -23.00 0.78
N PHE A 422 1.96 -22.43 0.03
CA PHE A 422 3.37 -22.40 0.42
C PHE A 422 3.63 -21.80 1.81
N ALA A 423 2.99 -20.69 2.15
CA ALA A 423 3.17 -20.04 3.44
C ALA A 423 2.48 -20.77 4.61
N GLY A 424 1.60 -21.72 4.33
CA GLY A 424 0.87 -22.48 5.33
C GLY A 424 -0.16 -21.63 6.10
N TYR A 425 -0.45 -22.05 7.32
CA TYR A 425 -1.42 -21.40 8.20
C TYR A 425 -0.76 -20.27 8.99
N ASN A 426 -0.80 -19.05 8.49
CA ASN A 426 -0.10 -17.90 9.09
C ASN A 426 -0.93 -16.62 9.22
N ASN A 427 -2.26 -16.69 9.03
CA ASN A 427 -3.20 -15.54 9.09
C ASN A 427 -2.92 -14.43 8.05
N ARG A 428 -2.21 -14.76 6.99
CA ARG A 428 -1.95 -13.90 5.83
C ARG A 428 -2.53 -14.55 4.58
N SER A 429 -3.09 -13.75 3.70
CA SER A 429 -3.50 -14.25 2.39
C SER A 429 -2.28 -14.62 1.57
N THR A 430 -2.30 -15.79 0.91
CA THR A 430 -1.16 -16.24 0.11
C THR A 430 -0.86 -15.27 -1.03
N ILE A 431 0.44 -15.02 -1.24
CA ILE A 431 0.96 -14.31 -2.41
C ILE A 431 1.77 -15.23 -3.34
N PHE A 432 1.88 -16.52 -3.01
CA PHE A 432 2.73 -17.50 -3.68
C PHE A 432 1.96 -18.54 -4.49
N ASP A 433 0.64 -18.63 -4.30
CA ASP A 433 -0.18 -19.70 -4.83
C ASP A 433 -1.38 -19.18 -5.64
N TYR A 434 -1.95 -20.03 -6.45
CA TYR A 434 -3.26 -19.81 -7.07
C TYR A 434 -4.33 -20.12 -6.04
N TRP A 435 -5.15 -19.13 -5.69
CA TRP A 435 -6.13 -19.22 -4.62
C TRP A 435 -7.36 -18.35 -4.89
N SER A 436 -8.41 -18.54 -4.12
CA SER A 436 -9.57 -17.65 -4.10
C SER A 436 -10.22 -17.64 -2.72
N TYR A 437 -10.90 -16.57 -2.37
CA TYR A 437 -11.53 -16.38 -1.06
C TYR A 437 -13.04 -16.28 -1.18
N ASP A 438 -13.76 -16.93 -0.26
CA ASP A 438 -15.22 -16.97 -0.22
C ASP A 438 -15.88 -15.59 -0.23
N PRO A 439 -15.48 -14.61 0.63
CA PRO A 439 -16.08 -13.30 0.62
C PRO A 439 -15.90 -12.58 -0.72
N MET A 440 -14.73 -12.75 -1.36
CA MET A 440 -14.45 -12.15 -2.66
C MET A 440 -15.30 -12.76 -3.77
N ARG A 441 -15.42 -14.10 -3.82
CA ARG A 441 -16.30 -14.79 -4.78
C ARG A 441 -17.76 -14.35 -4.63
N ARG A 442 -18.23 -14.19 -3.37
CA ARG A 442 -19.59 -13.68 -3.09
C ARG A 442 -19.78 -12.25 -3.59
N TRP A 443 -18.82 -11.36 -3.33
CA TRP A 443 -18.89 -9.97 -3.79
C TRP A 443 -18.76 -9.87 -5.30
N TYR A 444 -17.79 -10.54 -5.90
CA TYR A 444 -17.55 -10.53 -7.36
C TYR A 444 -18.78 -11.01 -8.12
N ASN A 445 -19.45 -12.05 -7.61
CA ASN A 445 -20.74 -12.53 -8.08
C ASN A 445 -20.84 -12.60 -9.61
N HIS A 446 -19.88 -13.32 -10.24
CA HIS A 446 -19.79 -13.47 -11.71
C HIS A 446 -19.75 -12.10 -12.45
N GLY A 447 -18.96 -11.17 -11.96
CA GLY A 447 -18.75 -9.84 -12.57
C GLY A 447 -19.82 -8.80 -12.23
N LYS A 448 -20.80 -9.11 -11.36
CA LYS A 448 -21.82 -8.14 -10.91
C LYS A 448 -21.29 -7.20 -9.83
N CYS A 449 -20.28 -7.59 -9.08
CA CYS A 449 -19.59 -6.83 -8.04
C CYS A 449 -20.55 -6.10 -7.09
N ASN A 450 -21.46 -6.85 -6.47
CA ASN A 450 -22.55 -6.34 -5.65
C ASN A 450 -22.75 -7.12 -4.35
N THR A 451 -23.62 -6.63 -3.49
CA THR A 451 -23.89 -7.20 -2.17
C THR A 451 -24.90 -8.36 -2.16
N ALA A 452 -25.44 -8.80 -3.30
CA ALA A 452 -26.57 -9.73 -3.36
C ALA A 452 -26.25 -11.12 -2.74
N ARG A 453 -24.98 -11.55 -2.77
CA ARG A 453 -24.54 -12.83 -2.20
C ARG A 453 -23.79 -12.68 -0.87
N LEU A 454 -23.55 -11.45 -0.44
CA LEU A 454 -22.89 -11.18 0.84
C LEU A 454 -23.82 -11.53 2.00
N ASN A 455 -23.25 -12.04 3.10
CA ASN A 455 -23.97 -12.18 4.36
C ASN A 455 -24.15 -10.81 5.03
N GLU A 456 -24.90 -10.75 6.14
CA GLU A 456 -25.24 -9.48 6.79
C GLU A 456 -24.01 -8.78 7.41
N GLN A 457 -23.06 -9.53 7.95
CA GLN A 457 -21.82 -8.97 8.50
C GLN A 457 -20.95 -8.35 7.39
N GLU A 458 -20.78 -9.05 6.26
CA GLU A 458 -20.04 -8.55 5.09
C GLU A 458 -20.69 -7.28 4.51
N LYS A 459 -22.02 -7.25 4.40
CA LYS A 459 -22.76 -6.06 3.95
C LYS A 459 -22.56 -4.88 4.88
N TRP A 460 -22.70 -5.14 6.18
CA TRP A 460 -22.52 -4.11 7.20
C TRP A 460 -21.09 -3.56 7.16
N LEU A 461 -20.07 -4.44 7.21
CA LEU A 461 -18.67 -4.06 7.21
C LEU A 461 -18.32 -3.22 5.97
N ARG A 462 -18.70 -3.70 4.77
CA ARG A 462 -18.49 -2.95 3.53
C ARG A 462 -19.17 -1.57 3.55
N SER A 463 -20.36 -1.47 4.16
CA SER A 463 -21.05 -0.17 4.29
C SER A 463 -20.31 0.80 5.22
N VAL A 464 -19.67 0.29 6.29
CA VAL A 464 -18.83 1.08 7.21
C VAL A 464 -17.62 1.61 6.46
N TYR A 465 -16.88 0.74 5.74
CA TYR A 465 -15.74 1.17 4.92
C TYR A 465 -16.16 2.22 3.88
N ALA A 466 -17.22 1.97 3.13
CA ALA A 466 -17.71 2.93 2.14
C ALA A 466 -18.01 4.31 2.75
N LYS A 467 -18.62 4.34 3.92
CA LYS A 467 -18.95 5.59 4.63
C LYS A 467 -17.68 6.32 5.06
N VAL A 468 -16.75 5.64 5.70
CA VAL A 468 -15.51 6.24 6.21
C VAL A 468 -14.62 6.71 5.06
N LEU A 469 -14.38 5.86 4.04
CA LEU A 469 -13.51 6.19 2.91
C LEU A 469 -14.07 7.33 2.03
N THR A 470 -15.38 7.44 1.92
CA THR A 470 -16.02 8.57 1.26
C THR A 470 -15.87 9.85 2.10
N MET A 471 -16.12 9.74 3.41
CA MET A 471 -16.08 10.87 4.34
C MET A 471 -14.71 11.54 4.40
N ILE A 472 -13.60 10.78 4.38
CA ILE A 472 -12.24 11.33 4.45
C ILE A 472 -11.86 12.21 3.23
N ASN A 473 -12.59 12.10 2.13
CA ASN A 473 -12.43 12.96 0.95
C ASN A 473 -13.51 14.04 0.82
N GLU A 474 -14.71 13.78 1.31
CA GLU A 474 -15.83 14.75 1.21
C GLU A 474 -15.74 15.83 2.27
N ARG A 475 -15.23 15.53 3.47
CA ARG A 475 -15.15 16.48 4.59
C ARG A 475 -13.84 17.25 4.56
N PRO A 476 -13.86 18.58 4.40
CA PRO A 476 -12.64 19.40 4.38
C PRO A 476 -11.75 19.20 5.61
N ALA A 477 -12.35 19.12 6.80
CA ALA A 477 -11.59 18.88 8.03
C ALA A 477 -10.81 17.57 8.03
N LEU A 478 -11.30 16.52 7.35
CA LEU A 478 -10.62 15.22 7.23
C LEU A 478 -9.67 15.18 6.06
N ARG A 479 -10.01 15.84 4.94
CA ARG A 479 -9.21 15.82 3.72
C ARG A 479 -7.94 16.66 3.83
N GLU A 480 -8.02 17.84 4.46
CA GLU A 480 -6.94 18.85 4.48
C GLU A 480 -6.82 19.62 5.80
N GLY A 481 -7.66 19.32 6.78
CA GLY A 481 -7.71 20.04 8.05
C GLY A 481 -6.54 19.74 8.98
N ALA A 482 -6.33 20.61 9.96
CA ALA A 482 -5.38 20.41 11.02
C ALA A 482 -5.87 19.36 12.03
N PHE A 483 -4.93 18.77 12.74
CA PHE A 483 -5.14 17.79 13.82
C PHE A 483 -4.80 18.43 15.17
N PHE A 484 -5.59 18.12 16.20
CA PHE A 484 -5.29 18.51 17.57
C PHE A 484 -5.58 17.35 18.52
N ASP A 485 -4.55 16.85 19.19
CA ASP A 485 -4.66 15.81 20.19
C ASP A 485 -5.24 16.35 21.50
N LEU A 486 -6.34 15.77 21.99
CA LEU A 486 -6.96 16.14 23.25
C LEU A 486 -6.45 15.31 24.44
N MET A 487 -5.64 14.27 24.19
CA MET A 487 -5.22 13.33 25.24
C MET A 487 -4.43 14.02 26.36
N TYR A 488 -3.50 14.94 26.01
CA TYR A 488 -2.68 15.59 27.04
C TYR A 488 -3.50 16.37 28.11
N ALA A 489 -4.66 16.88 27.72
CA ALA A 489 -5.56 17.61 28.63
C ALA A 489 -6.46 16.67 29.44
N ASN A 490 -6.52 15.38 29.06
CA ASN A 490 -7.44 14.40 29.61
C ASN A 490 -6.76 13.26 30.38
N LEU A 491 -5.43 13.11 30.25
CA LEU A 491 -4.68 12.12 31.01
C LEU A 491 -4.80 12.37 32.54
N GLY A 492 -5.25 11.34 33.25
CA GLY A 492 -5.43 11.41 34.73
C GLY A 492 -6.61 12.25 35.20
N GLN A 493 -7.48 12.73 34.29
CA GLN A 493 -8.69 13.45 34.65
C GLN A 493 -9.80 12.46 35.04
N PRO A 494 -10.59 12.78 36.11
CA PRO A 494 -11.80 12.02 36.43
C PRO A 494 -12.77 11.99 35.23
N GLY A 495 -13.43 10.86 35.03
CA GLY A 495 -14.42 10.71 33.93
C GLY A 495 -13.83 10.51 32.54
N PHE A 496 -12.51 10.34 32.42
CA PHE A 496 -11.87 9.99 31.15
C PHE A 496 -11.04 8.71 31.28
N ASP A 497 -11.26 7.75 30.37
CA ASP A 497 -10.51 6.50 30.30
C ASP A 497 -9.47 6.52 29.17
N PRO A 498 -8.21 6.91 29.44
CA PRO A 498 -7.17 6.99 28.41
C PRO A 498 -6.62 5.61 28.00
N HIS A 499 -7.00 4.54 28.71
CA HIS A 499 -6.58 3.19 28.33
C HIS A 499 -7.34 2.69 27.11
N HIS A 500 -8.65 2.97 27.07
CA HIS A 500 -9.52 2.49 25.98
C HIS A 500 -9.98 3.61 25.05
N CYS A 501 -9.87 4.88 25.41
CA CYS A 501 -10.43 5.98 24.64
C CYS A 501 -9.36 6.93 24.11
N PHE A 502 -9.56 7.39 22.88
CA PHE A 502 -8.73 8.40 22.23
C PHE A 502 -9.61 9.48 21.62
N CYS A 503 -9.34 10.75 21.94
CA CYS A 503 -10.12 11.89 21.46
C CYS A 503 -9.23 12.94 20.82
N PHE A 504 -9.69 13.50 19.69
CA PHE A 504 -8.96 14.50 18.94
C PHE A 504 -9.90 15.41 18.13
N LEU A 505 -9.38 16.55 17.70
CA LEU A 505 -10.07 17.44 16.77
C LEU A 505 -9.48 17.33 15.35
N ARG A 506 -10.35 17.44 14.37
CA ARG A 506 -9.99 17.75 12.98
C ARG A 506 -10.68 19.03 12.59
N TYR A 507 -9.96 20.02 12.07
CA TYR A 507 -10.57 21.31 11.80
C TYR A 507 -9.94 22.04 10.62
N THR A 508 -10.79 22.80 9.94
CA THR A 508 -10.45 23.89 9.01
C THR A 508 -11.15 25.16 9.51
N GLU A 509 -10.99 26.28 8.80
CA GLU A 509 -11.76 27.49 9.09
C GLU A 509 -13.28 27.24 9.01
N GLY A 510 -13.72 26.46 8.02
CA GLY A 510 -15.15 26.23 7.73
C GLY A 510 -15.76 24.99 8.38
N GLU A 511 -14.96 24.10 8.97
CA GLU A 511 -15.45 22.83 9.52
C GLU A 511 -14.61 22.37 10.71
N LYS A 512 -15.28 21.94 11.79
CA LYS A 512 -14.62 21.40 12.97
C LYS A 512 -15.32 20.12 13.38
N LEU A 513 -14.55 19.09 13.68
CA LEU A 513 -15.01 17.77 14.09
C LEU A 513 -14.31 17.36 15.40
N LEU A 514 -15.12 16.98 16.39
CA LEU A 514 -14.63 16.25 17.56
C LEU A 514 -14.79 14.75 17.28
N ILE A 515 -13.69 14.02 17.36
CA ILE A 515 -13.67 12.58 17.11
C ILE A 515 -13.33 11.89 18.42
N CYS A 516 -14.22 11.01 18.89
CA CYS A 516 -14.08 10.24 20.11
C CYS A 516 -14.13 8.76 19.76
N VAL A 517 -13.11 8.02 20.13
CA VAL A 517 -12.94 6.60 19.77
C VAL A 517 -12.88 5.76 21.04
N ASN A 518 -13.58 4.62 21.05
CA ASN A 518 -13.60 3.66 22.16
C ASN A 518 -13.16 2.27 21.69
N PHE A 519 -11.96 1.87 22.04
CA PHE A 519 -11.40 0.53 21.85
C PHE A 519 -11.88 -0.48 22.91
N GLY A 520 -12.62 -0.03 23.92
CA GLY A 520 -13.12 -0.86 25.02
C GLY A 520 -14.32 -1.71 24.62
N ASN A 521 -14.57 -2.78 25.39
CA ASN A 521 -15.73 -3.66 25.21
C ASN A 521 -16.96 -3.20 26.00
N ALA A 522 -16.89 -2.08 26.70
CA ALA A 522 -17.97 -1.44 27.43
C ALA A 522 -18.22 -0.03 26.91
N GLU A 523 -19.44 0.47 27.09
CA GLU A 523 -19.77 1.86 26.83
C GLU A 523 -18.90 2.79 27.69
N ALA A 524 -18.36 3.85 27.07
CA ALA A 524 -17.52 4.86 27.71
C ALA A 524 -18.28 6.19 27.86
N ALA A 525 -18.64 6.54 29.09
CA ALA A 525 -19.11 7.88 29.42
C ALA A 525 -17.90 8.77 29.67
N LEU A 526 -17.63 9.72 28.79
CA LEU A 526 -16.43 10.53 28.77
C LEU A 526 -16.70 11.98 29.17
N ASP A 527 -15.89 12.49 30.08
CA ASP A 527 -15.77 13.90 30.45
C ASP A 527 -14.56 14.49 29.74
N ILE A 528 -14.77 15.06 28.55
CA ILE A 528 -13.70 15.50 27.66
C ILE A 528 -13.38 16.97 27.93
N ARG A 529 -12.19 17.25 28.45
CA ARG A 529 -11.65 18.61 28.55
C ARG A 529 -11.08 19.04 27.20
N ILE A 530 -11.62 20.12 26.67
CA ILE A 530 -11.11 20.79 25.48
C ILE A 530 -10.33 22.01 25.98
N PRO A 531 -8.99 22.02 25.88
CA PRO A 531 -8.16 23.07 26.45
C PRO A 531 -8.31 24.40 25.69
N GLU A 532 -8.00 25.51 26.37
CA GLU A 532 -8.07 26.87 25.81
C GLU A 532 -7.35 26.97 24.45
N LEU A 533 -6.17 26.38 24.35
CA LEU A 533 -5.39 26.34 23.10
C LEU A 533 -6.17 25.70 21.95
N ALA A 534 -6.94 24.63 22.20
CA ALA A 534 -7.77 24.00 21.17
C ALA A 534 -8.94 24.89 20.73
N PHE A 535 -9.57 25.61 21.68
CA PHE A 535 -10.58 26.61 21.37
C PHE A 535 -10.03 27.70 20.45
N ASP A 536 -8.84 28.21 20.75
CA ASP A 536 -8.22 29.28 19.96
C ASP A 536 -7.77 28.80 18.58
N MET A 537 -7.08 27.66 18.51
CA MET A 537 -6.57 27.14 17.24
C MET A 537 -7.68 26.70 16.29
N ALA A 538 -8.74 26.07 16.80
CA ALA A 538 -9.88 25.61 15.98
C ALA A 538 -11.01 26.65 15.89
N ALA A 539 -10.84 27.83 16.48
CA ALA A 539 -11.87 28.89 16.55
C ALA A 539 -13.23 28.35 17.06
N LEU A 540 -13.19 27.60 18.16
CA LEU A 540 -14.39 27.06 18.80
C LEU A 540 -15.10 28.13 19.62
N HIS A 541 -16.43 28.01 19.73
CA HIS A 541 -17.26 28.87 20.55
C HIS A 541 -17.88 28.08 21.69
N GLU A 542 -17.89 28.67 22.90
CA GLU A 542 -18.59 28.09 24.05
C GLU A 542 -20.09 28.07 23.82
N GLY A 543 -20.77 27.05 24.30
CA GLY A 543 -22.23 26.95 24.20
C GLY A 543 -22.72 25.51 24.06
N LYS A 544 -24.04 25.39 23.96
CA LYS A 544 -24.70 24.11 23.72
C LYS A 544 -24.55 23.69 22.28
N VAL A 545 -24.22 22.43 22.07
CA VAL A 545 -24.14 21.76 20.76
C VAL A 545 -25.24 20.71 20.71
N ASP A 546 -26.21 20.90 19.80
CA ASP A 546 -27.21 19.89 19.44
C ASP A 546 -27.01 19.52 17.97
N THR A 547 -26.50 18.33 17.73
CA THR A 547 -26.08 17.86 16.41
C THR A 547 -26.32 16.36 16.23
N ARG A 548 -25.85 15.81 15.14
CA ARG A 548 -25.83 14.37 14.90
C ARG A 548 -24.42 13.93 14.55
N ASP A 549 -24.01 12.82 15.10
CA ASP A 549 -22.76 12.22 14.70
C ASP A 549 -22.79 11.79 13.22
N LEU A 550 -21.64 11.92 12.54
CA LEU A 550 -21.56 11.67 11.10
C LEU A 550 -21.49 10.18 10.77
N LEU A 551 -21.04 9.33 11.71
CA LEU A 551 -20.89 7.90 11.46
C LEU A 551 -22.23 7.16 11.46
N TRP A 552 -23.06 7.38 12.48
CA TRP A 552 -24.33 6.65 12.67
C TRP A 552 -25.58 7.52 12.57
N ASN A 553 -25.41 8.84 12.46
CA ASN A 553 -26.49 9.81 12.48
C ASN A 553 -27.29 9.79 13.79
N HIS A 554 -26.64 9.41 14.91
CA HIS A 554 -27.25 9.47 16.23
C HIS A 554 -27.28 10.91 16.75
N PRO A 555 -28.33 11.33 17.50
CA PRO A 555 -28.35 12.65 18.10
C PRO A 555 -27.28 12.76 19.18
N VAL A 556 -26.55 13.88 19.19
CA VAL A 556 -25.54 14.23 20.18
C VAL A 556 -25.86 15.59 20.76
N THR A 557 -26.00 15.65 22.08
CA THR A 557 -26.16 16.89 22.84
C THR A 557 -25.02 17.02 23.83
N MET A 558 -24.25 18.11 23.75
CA MET A 558 -23.14 18.39 24.65
C MET A 558 -22.99 19.90 24.85
N SER A 559 -22.16 20.31 25.79
CA SER A 559 -21.79 21.71 25.98
C SER A 559 -20.29 21.88 25.75
N LEU A 560 -19.90 22.87 24.96
CA LEU A 560 -18.51 23.30 24.82
C LEU A 560 -18.21 24.39 25.85
N SER A 561 -17.19 24.19 26.66
CA SER A 561 -16.74 25.16 27.66
C SER A 561 -15.21 25.10 27.81
N ARG A 562 -14.61 26.26 28.03
CA ARG A 562 -13.16 26.36 28.36
C ARG A 562 -12.87 25.88 29.78
N MET A 563 -13.88 25.85 30.65
CA MET A 563 -13.74 25.56 32.08
C MET A 563 -14.23 24.16 32.45
N GLU A 564 -15.37 23.75 31.90
CA GLU A 564 -16.02 22.49 32.25
C GLU A 564 -15.85 21.44 31.13
N PRO A 565 -15.79 20.14 31.47
CA PRO A 565 -15.68 19.10 30.45
C PRO A 565 -16.97 18.97 29.63
N SER A 566 -16.80 18.54 28.38
CA SER A 566 -17.90 18.12 27.51
C SER A 566 -18.23 16.65 27.77
N HIS A 567 -19.51 16.35 28.01
CA HIS A 567 -19.96 14.98 28.30
C HIS A 567 -20.42 14.29 27.02
N VAL A 568 -19.83 13.14 26.73
CA VAL A 568 -20.18 12.29 25.56
C VAL A 568 -20.16 10.82 25.96
N THR A 569 -21.08 10.05 25.40
CA THR A 569 -21.10 8.58 25.57
C THR A 569 -20.76 7.91 24.26
N VAL A 570 -19.68 7.10 24.25
CA VAL A 570 -19.21 6.36 23.07
C VAL A 570 -19.53 4.89 23.27
N PRO A 571 -20.26 4.24 22.35
CA PRO A 571 -20.55 2.81 22.45
C PRO A 571 -19.27 1.94 22.46
N PRO A 572 -19.37 0.67 22.91
CA PRO A 572 -18.22 -0.24 22.89
C PRO A 572 -17.75 -0.51 21.45
N ARG A 573 -16.46 -0.53 21.26
CA ARG A 573 -15.84 -0.80 19.94
C ARG A 573 -16.38 0.08 18.82
N ASP A 574 -16.55 1.37 19.13
CA ASP A 574 -17.18 2.33 18.21
C ASP A 574 -16.51 3.71 18.30
N ALA A 575 -17.01 4.64 17.52
CA ALA A 575 -16.57 6.02 17.51
C ALA A 575 -17.73 6.99 17.27
N LEU A 576 -17.55 8.24 17.71
CA LEU A 576 -18.40 9.36 17.35
C LEU A 576 -17.59 10.39 16.56
N ILE A 577 -18.15 10.90 15.48
CA ILE A 577 -17.60 12.00 14.67
C ILE A 577 -18.58 13.14 14.75
N ILE A 578 -18.32 14.08 15.64
CA ILE A 578 -19.28 15.11 16.07
C ILE A 578 -18.94 16.45 15.40
N PRO A 579 -19.81 16.95 14.50
CA PRO A 579 -19.66 18.31 13.98
C PRO A 579 -19.80 19.34 15.10
N LEU A 580 -18.86 20.28 15.16
CA LEU A 580 -18.88 21.41 16.07
C LEU A 580 -19.21 22.71 15.31
N PRO A 581 -19.83 23.72 15.97
CA PRO A 581 -20.16 25.00 15.36
C PRO A 581 -18.95 25.87 15.01
#